data_a26d6a450f7e28937a53167a7a275202
#
_entry.id   a26d6a450f7e28937a53167a7a275202
#
_cell.length_a   1.000
_cell.length_b   1.000
_cell.length_c   1.000
_cell.angle_alpha   90.00
_cell.angle_beta   90.00
_cell.angle_gamma   90.00
#
_symmetry.space_group_name_H-M   'P 1'
#
loop_
_entity.id
_entity.type
_entity.pdbx_description
1 polymer ?
#
loop_
_entity_poly.entity_id
_entity_poly.type
_entity_poly.pdbx_seq_one_letter_code
_entity_poly.pdbx_strand_id
1 'polypeptide(L)'
;EPFRFPVQLVARHNGHEADDFRGYMGRIEAGKVRKGDKLVIQPSGQTATVKDIQTLDGSLEQAVVGQSITLLLEEYVDISRGDMLSAADRPAELIKTVTADLCWLSEEALDTRRKYWLKHTTRQVAARVTKIDTLLDINTQEKRPADEVKLNGIARVTLNVAQPLAADAYDEIRSTGSFILIDEVTHQTVAAGMIRLA
;
A
#
# COMPACT_ATOMS: atom_id res chain seq x y z
N GLU A 1 -15.19 1.74 6.77
CA GLU A 1 -14.02 1.80 5.90
C GLU A 1 -14.26 1.01 4.62
N PRO A 2 -13.82 1.50 3.45
CA PRO A 2 -13.92 0.76 2.21
C PRO A 2 -13.00 -0.45 2.19
N PHE A 3 -13.35 -1.47 1.40
CA PHE A 3 -12.54 -2.68 1.26
C PHE A 3 -11.20 -2.36 0.63
N ARG A 4 -10.13 -2.87 1.24
CA ARG A 4 -8.76 -2.81 0.76
C ARG A 4 -8.08 -4.15 0.96
N PHE A 5 -7.58 -4.72 -0.13
CA PHE A 5 -6.95 -6.04 -0.13
C PHE A 5 -5.68 -6.01 -0.98
N PRO A 6 -4.52 -5.80 -0.36
CA PRO A 6 -3.24 -5.89 -1.07
C PRO A 6 -2.94 -7.34 -1.43
N VAL A 7 -2.63 -7.59 -2.68
CA VAL A 7 -2.30 -8.93 -3.16
C VAL A 7 -0.88 -9.29 -2.72
N GLN A 8 -0.78 -10.34 -1.92
CA GLN A 8 0.50 -10.85 -1.42
C GLN A 8 1.05 -11.97 -2.30
N LEU A 9 0.18 -12.84 -2.77
CA LEU A 9 0.57 -14.00 -3.58
C LEU A 9 -0.54 -14.32 -4.57
N VAL A 10 -0.14 -14.67 -5.78
CA VAL A 10 -1.06 -15.24 -6.80
C VAL A 10 -0.85 -16.73 -6.84
N ALA A 11 -1.86 -17.47 -6.42
CA ALA A 11 -1.85 -18.93 -6.49
C ALA A 11 -2.44 -19.38 -7.83
N ARG A 12 -1.70 -20.17 -8.58
CA ARG A 12 -2.16 -20.76 -9.83
C ARG A 12 -2.20 -22.27 -9.67
N HIS A 13 -3.29 -22.87 -10.12
CA HIS A 13 -3.40 -24.31 -10.18
C HIS A 13 -3.28 -24.76 -11.64
N ASN A 14 -2.18 -25.45 -11.98
CA ASN A 14 -1.99 -26.08 -13.28
C ASN A 14 -2.71 -27.42 -13.27
N GLY A 15 -4.04 -27.41 -13.36
CA GLY A 15 -4.84 -28.60 -13.55
C GLY A 15 -5.09 -28.87 -15.03
N HIS A 16 -5.23 -30.13 -15.40
CA HIS A 16 -5.62 -30.53 -16.74
C HIS A 16 -6.98 -29.92 -17.07
N GLU A 17 -7.03 -29.21 -18.21
CA GLU A 17 -8.24 -28.70 -18.85
C GLU A 17 -9.01 -27.57 -18.14
N ALA A 18 -9.18 -26.47 -18.85
CA ALA A 18 -10.21 -25.44 -18.71
C ALA A 18 -10.38 -24.72 -17.36
N ASP A 19 -9.90 -25.24 -16.26
CA ASP A 19 -9.98 -24.63 -14.95
C ASP A 19 -8.65 -23.96 -14.57
N ASP A 20 -8.31 -22.88 -15.28
CA ASP A 20 -7.27 -21.97 -14.82
C ASP A 20 -7.73 -21.33 -13.51
N PHE A 21 -7.49 -22.03 -12.43
CA PHE A 21 -7.76 -21.54 -11.10
C PHE A 21 -6.69 -20.52 -10.75
N ARG A 22 -7.11 -19.29 -10.50
CA ARG A 22 -6.26 -18.24 -9.92
C ARG A 22 -6.89 -17.78 -8.63
N GLY A 23 -6.16 -17.93 -7.55
CA GLY A 23 -6.53 -17.39 -6.26
C GLY A 23 -5.59 -16.24 -5.89
N TYR A 24 -6.13 -15.17 -5.38
CA TYR A 24 -5.37 -14.01 -4.94
C TYR A 24 -5.35 -14.01 -3.43
N MET A 25 -4.16 -14.21 -2.87
CA MET A 25 -3.98 -14.39 -1.44
C MET A 25 -3.49 -13.10 -0.80
N GLY A 26 -4.00 -12.81 0.37
CA GLY A 26 -3.58 -11.66 1.16
C GLY A 26 -4.39 -11.54 2.44
N ARG A 27 -4.18 -10.41 3.09
CA ARG A 27 -4.90 -10.04 4.30
C ARG A 27 -5.79 -8.84 4.00
N ILE A 28 -7.02 -8.86 4.48
CA ILE A 28 -7.92 -7.71 4.35
C ILE A 28 -7.41 -6.61 5.29
N GLU A 29 -7.02 -5.48 4.74
CA GLU A 29 -6.47 -4.37 5.48
C GLU A 29 -7.53 -3.34 5.90
N ALA A 30 -8.66 -3.32 5.22
CA ALA A 30 -9.78 -2.45 5.56
C ALA A 30 -11.09 -3.00 5.01
N GLY A 31 -12.18 -2.69 5.68
CA GLY A 31 -13.52 -2.98 5.21
C GLY A 31 -13.89 -4.45 5.25
N LYS A 32 -14.84 -4.80 4.41
CA LYS A 32 -15.36 -6.16 4.27
C LYS A 32 -15.67 -6.46 2.81
N VAL A 33 -15.73 -7.75 2.50
CA VAL A 33 -16.02 -8.23 1.15
C VAL A 33 -17.03 -9.38 1.23
N ARG A 34 -17.91 -9.42 0.24
CA ARG A 34 -18.93 -10.49 0.07
C ARG A 34 -18.82 -11.08 -1.33
N LYS A 35 -19.27 -12.31 -1.49
CA LYS A 35 -19.49 -12.88 -2.83
C LYS A 35 -20.41 -11.97 -3.63
N GLY A 36 -20.07 -11.70 -4.88
CA GLY A 36 -20.82 -10.83 -5.77
C GLY A 36 -20.41 -9.37 -5.74
N ASP A 37 -19.55 -8.96 -4.81
CA ASP A 37 -19.08 -7.58 -4.75
C ASP A 37 -18.21 -7.25 -5.96
N LYS A 38 -18.34 -6.00 -6.46
CA LYS A 38 -17.47 -5.46 -7.50
C LYS A 38 -16.23 -4.82 -6.89
N LEU A 39 -15.09 -5.20 -7.43
CA LEU A 39 -13.80 -4.67 -7.04
C LEU A 39 -13.12 -3.99 -8.23
N VAL A 40 -12.26 -3.04 -7.94
CA VAL A 40 -11.34 -2.47 -8.91
C VAL A 40 -9.93 -2.92 -8.56
N ILE A 41 -9.18 -3.33 -9.59
CA ILE A 41 -7.77 -3.70 -9.47
C ILE A 41 -6.96 -2.43 -9.74
N GLN A 42 -6.13 -2.06 -8.77
CA GLN A 42 -5.32 -0.86 -8.88
C GLN A 42 -3.83 -1.22 -8.90
N PRO A 43 -3.00 -0.61 -9.75
CA PRO A 43 -3.30 0.62 -10.51
C PRO A 43 -3.96 0.42 -11.87
N SER A 44 -4.19 -0.80 -12.37
CA SER A 44 -4.67 -1.02 -13.73
C SER A 44 -6.04 -0.38 -14.01
N GLY A 45 -6.93 -0.37 -13.01
CA GLY A 45 -8.28 0.14 -13.17
C GLY A 45 -9.29 -0.87 -13.69
N GLN A 46 -8.88 -2.10 -13.95
CA GLN A 46 -9.79 -3.17 -14.37
C GLN A 46 -10.73 -3.53 -13.22
N THR A 47 -11.93 -3.97 -13.55
CA THR A 47 -12.92 -4.37 -12.56
C THR A 47 -13.17 -5.87 -12.61
N ALA A 48 -13.56 -6.42 -11.47
CA ALA A 48 -13.88 -7.83 -11.34
C ALA A 48 -14.93 -8.04 -10.26
N THR A 49 -15.58 -9.21 -10.32
CA THR A 49 -16.62 -9.59 -9.37
C THR A 49 -16.12 -10.75 -8.51
N VAL A 50 -16.34 -10.67 -7.22
CA VAL A 50 -15.94 -11.72 -6.29
C VAL A 50 -16.79 -12.97 -6.52
N LYS A 51 -16.11 -14.06 -6.92
CA LYS A 51 -16.73 -15.37 -7.14
C LYS A 51 -16.79 -16.17 -5.85
N ASP A 52 -15.69 -16.20 -5.11
CA ASP A 52 -15.58 -16.99 -3.88
C ASP A 52 -14.54 -16.38 -2.95
N ILE A 53 -14.70 -16.65 -1.66
CA ILE A 53 -13.80 -16.25 -0.60
C ILE A 53 -13.40 -17.51 0.14
N GLN A 54 -12.12 -17.88 0.11
CA GLN A 54 -11.63 -19.12 0.69
C GLN A 54 -10.70 -18.85 1.86
N THR A 55 -10.81 -19.70 2.88
CA THR A 55 -9.90 -19.76 4.02
C THR A 55 -9.43 -21.20 4.20
N LEU A 56 -8.54 -21.43 5.17
CA LEU A 56 -8.14 -22.79 5.55
C LEU A 56 -9.33 -23.64 6.01
N ASP A 57 -10.35 -22.98 6.57
CA ASP A 57 -11.54 -23.66 7.09
C ASP A 57 -12.68 -23.79 6.06
N GLY A 58 -12.44 -23.36 4.83
CA GLY A 58 -13.40 -23.47 3.74
C GLY A 58 -13.85 -22.13 3.16
N SER A 59 -14.95 -22.20 2.41
CA SER A 59 -15.52 -21.04 1.71
C SER A 59 -16.35 -20.18 2.65
N LEU A 60 -16.29 -18.85 2.47
CA LEU A 60 -17.06 -17.89 3.23
C LEU A 60 -17.95 -17.05 2.31
N GLU A 61 -19.12 -16.67 2.79
CA GLU A 61 -19.96 -15.70 2.10
C GLU A 61 -19.46 -14.27 2.27
N GLN A 62 -18.79 -13.99 3.39
CA GLN A 62 -18.28 -12.68 3.73
C GLN A 62 -16.98 -12.81 4.53
N ALA A 63 -16.07 -11.87 4.32
CA ALA A 63 -14.86 -11.75 5.13
C ALA A 63 -14.64 -10.28 5.53
N VAL A 64 -13.96 -10.07 6.65
CA VAL A 64 -13.76 -8.75 7.25
C VAL A 64 -12.30 -8.45 7.50
N VAL A 65 -12.01 -7.19 7.81
CA VAL A 65 -10.66 -6.71 8.13
C VAL A 65 -9.95 -7.64 9.11
N GLY A 66 -8.68 -7.90 8.84
CA GLY A 66 -7.83 -8.76 9.64
C GLY A 66 -7.78 -10.21 9.20
N GLN A 67 -8.73 -10.67 8.41
CA GLN A 67 -8.72 -12.06 7.92
C GLN A 67 -7.76 -12.23 6.74
N SER A 68 -7.03 -13.35 6.76
CA SER A 68 -6.23 -13.81 5.62
C SER A 68 -7.09 -14.72 4.78
N ILE A 69 -7.25 -14.36 3.51
CA ILE A 69 -8.16 -15.06 2.60
C ILE A 69 -7.52 -15.26 1.24
N THR A 70 -8.17 -16.12 0.46
CA THR A 70 -7.93 -16.26 -0.97
C THR A 70 -9.19 -15.85 -1.71
N LEU A 71 -9.06 -14.81 -2.55
CA LEU A 71 -10.17 -14.34 -3.40
C LEU A 71 -10.11 -15.05 -4.77
N LEU A 72 -11.27 -15.50 -5.21
CA LEU A 72 -11.49 -15.95 -6.57
C LEU A 72 -12.42 -14.94 -7.26
N LEU A 73 -12.11 -14.63 -8.51
CA LEU A 73 -12.88 -13.66 -9.29
C LEU A 73 -13.59 -14.34 -10.45
N GLU A 74 -14.74 -13.80 -10.85
CA GLU A 74 -15.53 -14.30 -11.98
C GLU A 74 -14.80 -14.09 -13.31
N GLU A 75 -14.14 -12.94 -13.46
CA GLU A 75 -13.46 -12.54 -14.68
C GLU A 75 -11.98 -12.88 -14.60
N TYR A 76 -11.41 -13.20 -15.75
CA TYR A 76 -9.97 -13.34 -15.89
C TYR A 76 -9.33 -11.96 -16.00
N VAL A 77 -8.63 -11.56 -14.96
CA VAL A 77 -7.94 -10.27 -14.89
C VAL A 77 -6.48 -10.51 -14.53
N ASP A 78 -5.58 -9.78 -15.18
CA ASP A 78 -4.17 -9.83 -14.86
C ASP A 78 -3.90 -9.07 -13.57
N ILE A 79 -3.56 -9.82 -12.52
CA ILE A 79 -3.28 -9.30 -11.18
C ILE A 79 -1.96 -9.89 -10.71
N SER A 80 -1.11 -9.04 -10.16
CA SER A 80 0.20 -9.41 -9.64
C SER A 80 0.32 -9.06 -8.16
N ARG A 81 1.29 -9.68 -7.49
CA ARG A 81 1.70 -9.26 -6.16
C ARG A 81 1.97 -7.75 -6.16
N GLY A 82 1.47 -7.06 -5.16
CA GLY A 82 1.61 -5.62 -5.02
C GLY A 82 0.44 -4.81 -5.57
N ASP A 83 -0.43 -5.43 -6.37
CA ASP A 83 -1.66 -4.79 -6.79
C ASP A 83 -2.63 -4.70 -5.62
N MET A 84 -3.52 -3.70 -5.67
CA MET A 84 -4.55 -3.50 -4.66
C MET A 84 -5.91 -3.83 -5.24
N LEU A 85 -6.70 -4.66 -4.54
CA LEU A 85 -8.11 -4.84 -4.84
C LEU A 85 -8.91 -3.95 -3.88
N SER A 86 -9.66 -3.02 -4.46
CA SER A 86 -10.42 -2.03 -3.69
C SER A 86 -11.89 -2.10 -4.03
N ALA A 87 -12.74 -1.66 -3.11
CA ALA A 87 -14.16 -1.49 -3.40
C ALA A 87 -14.33 -0.60 -4.63
N ALA A 88 -15.10 -1.06 -5.61
CA ALA A 88 -15.23 -0.34 -6.89
C ALA A 88 -15.92 1.01 -6.74
N ASP A 89 -16.83 1.15 -5.78
CA ASP A 89 -17.53 2.40 -5.48
C ASP A 89 -16.72 3.39 -4.64
N ARG A 90 -15.65 2.91 -3.98
CA ARG A 90 -14.75 3.74 -3.17
C ARG A 90 -13.30 3.28 -3.34
N PRO A 91 -12.73 3.46 -4.54
CA PRO A 91 -11.36 3.04 -4.79
C PRO A 91 -10.35 3.87 -3.98
N ALA A 92 -9.17 3.30 -3.76
CA ALA A 92 -8.06 4.05 -3.21
C ALA A 92 -7.59 5.11 -4.21
N GLU A 93 -6.95 6.15 -3.72
CA GLU A 93 -6.40 7.19 -4.58
C GLU A 93 -5.08 6.70 -5.21
N LEU A 94 -4.93 6.93 -6.51
CA LEU A 94 -3.67 6.62 -7.21
C LEU A 94 -2.77 7.84 -7.17
N ILE A 95 -1.61 7.68 -6.55
CA ILE A 95 -0.67 8.79 -6.34
C ILE A 95 0.74 8.43 -6.83
N LYS A 96 1.39 9.36 -7.52
CA LYS A 96 2.82 9.31 -7.89
C LYS A 96 3.64 10.37 -7.18
N THR A 97 3.02 11.44 -6.76
CA THR A 97 3.59 12.44 -5.86
C THR A 97 2.94 12.25 -4.50
N VAL A 98 3.75 11.99 -3.51
CA VAL A 98 3.31 11.61 -2.17
C VAL A 98 3.70 12.72 -1.19
N THR A 99 2.72 13.29 -0.50
CA THR A 99 2.96 14.14 0.66
C THR A 99 2.83 13.28 1.91
N ALA A 100 3.82 13.29 2.77
CA ALA A 100 3.83 12.44 3.95
C ALA A 100 4.57 13.09 5.12
N ASP A 101 4.21 12.66 6.33
CA ASP A 101 5.02 12.91 7.51
C ASP A 101 5.96 11.72 7.70
N LEU A 102 7.25 11.99 7.68
CA LEU A 102 8.29 10.97 7.88
C LEU A 102 8.88 11.05 9.27
N CYS A 103 8.99 9.91 9.93
CA CYS A 103 9.87 9.74 11.08
C CYS A 103 11.17 9.11 10.59
N TRP A 104 12.29 9.82 10.75
CA TRP A 104 13.58 9.37 10.26
C TRP A 104 14.26 8.47 11.30
N LEU A 105 14.69 7.27 10.88
CA LEU A 105 15.16 6.21 11.75
C LEU A 105 16.65 5.85 11.53
N SER A 106 17.36 6.61 10.70
CA SER A 106 18.76 6.34 10.38
C SER A 106 19.69 7.40 10.97
N GLU A 107 20.91 6.99 11.34
CA GLU A 107 21.95 7.92 11.74
C GLU A 107 22.46 8.78 10.58
N GLU A 108 22.41 8.24 9.36
CA GLU A 108 22.68 9.02 8.17
C GLU A 108 21.45 9.87 7.84
N ALA A 109 21.65 11.17 7.66
CA ALA A 109 20.57 12.10 7.34
C ALA A 109 19.90 11.76 6.01
N LEU A 110 18.63 12.09 5.89
CA LEU A 110 17.89 11.99 4.64
C LEU A 110 18.63 12.74 3.53
N ASP A 111 18.88 12.05 2.42
CA ASP A 111 19.51 12.62 1.24
C ASP A 111 18.49 12.72 0.10
N THR A 112 18.16 13.93 -0.31
CA THR A 112 17.20 14.19 -1.39
C THR A 112 17.71 13.81 -2.77
N ARG A 113 19.03 13.48 -2.89
CA ARG A 113 19.63 13.02 -4.13
C ARG A 113 19.60 11.51 -4.27
N ARG A 114 19.33 10.77 -3.18
CA ARG A 114 19.35 9.31 -3.17
C ARG A 114 18.00 8.74 -3.55
N LYS A 115 18.06 7.57 -4.18
CA LYS A 115 16.90 6.70 -4.35
C LYS A 115 16.75 5.82 -3.12
N TYR A 116 15.51 5.70 -2.64
CA TYR A 116 15.14 4.74 -1.61
C TYR A 116 14.13 3.75 -2.18
N TRP A 117 14.01 2.59 -1.59
CA TRP A 117 12.86 1.73 -1.81
C TRP A 117 11.74 2.17 -0.87
N LEU A 118 10.57 2.35 -1.42
CA LEU A 118 9.36 2.61 -0.64
C LEU A 118 8.53 1.33 -0.63
N LYS A 119 8.23 0.82 0.56
CA LYS A 119 7.35 -0.33 0.71
C LYS A 119 6.02 0.14 1.27
N HIS A 120 4.97 -0.06 0.49
CA HIS A 120 3.60 0.30 0.80
C HIS A 120 2.75 -0.96 0.63
N THR A 121 2.18 -1.47 1.72
CA THR A 121 1.46 -2.73 1.72
C THR A 121 2.32 -3.86 1.17
N THR A 122 1.93 -4.51 0.08
CA THR A 122 2.71 -5.57 -0.58
C THR A 122 3.52 -5.06 -1.78
N ARG A 123 3.49 -3.76 -2.05
CA ARG A 123 4.14 -3.12 -3.19
C ARG A 123 5.43 -2.43 -2.77
N GLN A 124 6.47 -2.64 -3.56
CA GLN A 124 7.75 -1.96 -3.37
C GLN A 124 8.10 -1.22 -4.64
N VAL A 125 8.37 0.08 -4.53
CA VAL A 125 8.69 0.95 -5.66
C VAL A 125 9.90 1.82 -5.32
N ALA A 126 10.61 2.27 -6.36
CA ALA A 126 11.66 3.25 -6.18
C ALA A 126 11.03 4.61 -5.85
N ALA A 127 11.63 5.31 -4.91
CA ALA A 127 11.16 6.62 -4.45
C ALA A 127 12.32 7.57 -4.20
N ARG A 128 12.05 8.84 -4.36
CA ARG A 128 12.99 9.91 -4.04
C ARG A 128 12.26 11.02 -3.31
N VAL A 129 12.83 11.49 -2.22
CA VAL A 129 12.33 12.68 -1.52
C VAL A 129 12.80 13.89 -2.32
N THR A 130 11.85 14.61 -2.89
CA THR A 130 12.14 15.77 -3.74
C THR A 130 12.17 17.07 -2.97
N LYS A 131 11.48 17.10 -1.82
CA LYS A 131 11.38 18.31 -1.01
C LYS A 131 11.15 17.97 0.45
N ILE A 132 11.86 18.66 1.33
CA ILE A 132 11.59 18.70 2.77
C ILE A 132 10.80 19.97 3.02
N ASP A 133 9.49 19.83 3.27
CA ASP A 133 8.60 20.98 3.39
C ASP A 133 8.78 21.68 4.73
N THR A 134 8.67 20.91 5.82
CA THR A 134 8.83 21.43 7.17
C THR A 134 9.37 20.36 8.10
N LEU A 135 10.10 20.80 9.13
CA LEU A 135 10.43 19.96 10.30
C LEU A 135 9.42 20.20 11.40
N LEU A 136 8.98 19.11 12.05
CA LEU A 136 8.20 19.19 13.25
C LEU A 136 9.14 19.17 14.46
N ASP A 137 9.13 20.23 15.26
CA ASP A 137 9.86 20.26 16.53
C ASP A 137 9.04 19.51 17.58
N ILE A 138 9.56 18.38 18.05
CA ILE A 138 8.87 17.53 19.03
C ILE A 138 8.66 18.25 20.36
N ASN A 139 9.59 19.13 20.75
CA ASN A 139 9.53 19.83 22.03
C ASN A 139 8.53 20.97 22.05
N THR A 140 8.42 21.71 20.94
CA THR A 140 7.51 22.87 20.83
C THR A 140 6.28 22.58 19.99
N GLN A 141 6.26 21.47 19.26
CA GLN A 141 5.24 21.11 18.26
C GLN A 141 5.09 22.14 17.14
N GLU A 142 6.08 22.98 16.96
CA GLU A 142 6.11 23.96 15.89
C GLU A 142 6.68 23.37 14.62
N LYS A 143 6.10 23.77 13.49
CA LYS A 143 6.62 23.42 12.16
C LYS A 143 7.57 24.51 11.71
N ARG A 144 8.76 24.15 11.28
CA ARG A 144 9.75 25.10 10.73
C ARG A 144 10.35 24.56 9.45
N PRO A 145 10.75 25.46 8.54
CA PRO A 145 11.51 25.07 7.36
C PRO A 145 12.81 24.39 7.75
N ALA A 146 13.19 23.36 7.01
CA ALA A 146 14.46 22.66 7.26
C ALA A 146 15.03 22.10 5.97
N ASP A 147 16.37 22.03 5.94
CA ASP A 147 17.12 21.46 4.81
C ASP A 147 17.59 20.04 5.12
N GLU A 148 17.50 19.58 6.35
CA GLU A 148 18.06 18.32 6.77
C GLU A 148 17.16 17.61 7.80
N VAL A 149 16.95 16.30 7.61
CA VAL A 149 16.23 15.44 8.54
C VAL A 149 17.21 14.43 9.11
N LYS A 150 17.38 14.46 10.41
CA LYS A 150 18.27 13.60 11.16
C LYS A 150 17.50 12.57 11.97
N LEU A 151 18.24 11.63 12.57
CA LEU A 151 17.70 10.58 13.44
C LEU A 151 16.66 11.14 14.42
N ASN A 152 15.51 10.46 14.51
CA ASN A 152 14.35 10.82 15.31
C ASN A 152 13.66 12.12 14.91
N GLY A 153 14.11 12.75 13.83
CA GLY A 153 13.39 13.90 13.26
C GLY A 153 12.10 13.48 12.60
N ILE A 154 11.08 14.33 12.74
CA ILE A 154 9.81 14.18 12.02
C ILE A 154 9.69 15.36 11.06
N ALA A 155 9.46 15.05 9.79
CA ALA A 155 9.39 16.07 8.76
C ALA A 155 8.23 15.80 7.81
N ARG A 156 7.59 16.87 7.36
CA ARG A 156 6.70 16.77 6.22
C ARG A 156 7.53 16.86 4.95
N VAL A 157 7.36 15.89 4.07
CA VAL A 157 8.13 15.77 2.84
C VAL A 157 7.23 15.53 1.64
N THR A 158 7.78 15.79 0.47
CA THR A 158 7.20 15.41 -0.81
C THR A 158 8.12 14.36 -1.44
N LEU A 159 7.54 13.24 -1.86
CA LEU A 159 8.27 12.16 -2.54
C LEU A 159 7.67 11.95 -3.93
N ASN A 160 8.52 11.55 -4.87
CA ASN A 160 8.08 11.00 -6.14
C ASN A 160 8.36 9.51 -6.15
N VAL A 161 7.39 8.72 -6.60
CA VAL A 161 7.52 7.28 -6.75
C VAL A 161 7.52 6.90 -8.23
N ALA A 162 8.27 5.85 -8.56
CA ALA A 162 8.42 5.43 -9.96
C ALA A 162 7.15 4.85 -10.56
N GLN A 163 6.29 4.27 -9.72
CA GLN A 163 5.01 3.70 -10.13
C GLN A 163 3.92 4.14 -9.15
N PRO A 164 2.67 4.28 -9.61
CA PRO A 164 1.60 4.75 -8.75
C PRO A 164 1.36 3.85 -7.54
N LEU A 165 1.03 4.47 -6.42
CA LEU A 165 0.54 3.78 -5.23
C LEU A 165 -0.97 3.94 -5.14
N ALA A 166 -1.67 2.86 -4.83
CA ALA A 166 -3.08 2.89 -4.46
C ALA A 166 -3.16 3.09 -2.94
N ALA A 167 -3.42 4.29 -2.50
CA ALA A 167 -3.24 4.68 -1.11
C ALA A 167 -4.45 5.42 -0.54
N ASP A 168 -4.55 5.38 0.76
CA ASP A 168 -5.50 6.16 1.54
C ASP A 168 -4.72 7.13 2.44
N ALA A 169 -5.39 8.14 2.97
CA ALA A 169 -4.80 8.99 3.98
C ALA A 169 -4.62 8.19 5.28
N TYR A 170 -3.49 8.38 5.95
CA TYR A 170 -3.20 7.68 7.20
C TYR A 170 -4.31 7.86 8.25
N ASP A 171 -4.90 9.04 8.31
CA ASP A 171 -5.97 9.34 9.25
C ASP A 171 -7.27 8.57 8.96
N GLU A 172 -7.46 8.13 7.74
CA GLU A 172 -8.64 7.34 7.33
C GLU A 172 -8.38 5.85 7.49
N ILE A 173 -7.29 5.34 6.92
CA ILE A 173 -6.91 3.92 6.98
C ILE A 173 -5.40 3.84 7.22
N ARG A 174 -4.99 3.42 8.41
CA ARG A 174 -3.57 3.37 8.79
C ARG A 174 -2.76 2.42 7.91
N SER A 175 -3.25 1.22 7.68
CA SER A 175 -2.50 0.18 6.97
C SER A 175 -2.19 0.53 5.52
N THR A 176 -3.12 1.19 4.83
CA THR A 176 -2.92 1.63 3.45
C THR A 176 -2.47 3.08 3.33
N GLY A 177 -2.39 3.79 4.46
CA GLY A 177 -1.89 5.16 4.55
C GLY A 177 -0.47 5.26 5.13
N SER A 178 0.20 4.14 5.35
CA SER A 178 1.56 4.11 5.89
C SER A 178 2.52 3.39 4.96
N PHE A 179 3.79 3.75 5.07
CA PHE A 179 4.86 3.10 4.29
C PHE A 179 6.18 3.16 5.06
N ILE A 180 7.15 2.42 4.58
CA ILE A 180 8.53 2.52 5.04
C ILE A 180 9.45 2.87 3.88
N LEU A 181 10.54 3.56 4.19
CA LEU A 181 11.65 3.75 3.26
C LEU A 181 12.79 2.83 3.66
N ILE A 182 13.41 2.23 2.66
CA ILE A 182 14.49 1.26 2.82
C ILE A 182 15.69 1.77 2.01
N ASP A 183 16.87 1.80 2.65
CA ASP A 183 18.12 2.11 1.97
C ASP A 183 18.42 1.02 0.94
N GLU A 184 18.69 1.41 -0.31
CA GLU A 184 18.92 0.44 -1.38
C GLU A 184 20.24 -0.29 -1.27
N VAL A 185 21.21 0.25 -0.52
CA VAL A 185 22.53 -0.35 -0.33
C VAL A 185 22.56 -1.26 0.88
N THR A 186 22.11 -0.77 2.04
CA THR A 186 22.16 -1.51 3.29
C THR A 186 20.95 -2.40 3.51
N HIS A 187 19.86 -2.18 2.78
CA HIS A 187 18.57 -2.85 2.96
C HIS A 187 17.92 -2.63 4.33
N GLN A 188 18.36 -1.60 5.04
CA GLN A 188 17.80 -1.25 6.34
C GLN A 188 16.65 -0.25 6.17
N THR A 189 15.64 -0.38 7.03
CA THR A 189 14.56 0.60 7.13
C THR A 189 15.11 1.90 7.69
N VAL A 190 14.95 2.98 6.95
CA VAL A 190 15.48 4.31 7.33
C VAL A 190 14.39 5.30 7.71
N ALA A 191 13.14 5.02 7.38
CA ALA A 191 12.03 5.90 7.74
C ALA A 191 10.70 5.16 7.77
N ALA A 192 9.79 5.69 8.57
CA ALA A 192 8.38 5.34 8.55
C ALA A 192 7.57 6.57 8.13
N GLY A 193 6.61 6.40 7.25
CA GLY A 193 5.84 7.48 6.68
C GLY A 193 4.34 7.35 6.89
N MET A 194 3.70 8.48 7.03
CA MET A 194 2.25 8.61 7.12
C MET A 194 1.77 9.48 5.96
N ILE A 195 0.98 8.90 5.06
CA ILE A 195 0.52 9.58 3.86
C ILE A 195 -0.53 10.63 4.22
N ARG A 196 -0.36 11.82 3.68
CA ARG A 196 -1.31 12.90 3.77
C ARG A 196 -1.89 13.16 2.39
N LEU A 197 -3.20 13.11 2.28
CA LEU A 197 -3.94 13.45 1.07
C LEU A 197 -4.68 14.76 1.28
N ALA A 198 -4.73 15.55 0.25
CA ALA A 198 -5.42 16.85 0.30
C ALA A 198 -6.95 16.67 0.40
#